data_e1b7a9abf77ac70dd8b6f1f1d9a74fb7
#
_entry.id   e1b7a9abf77ac70dd8b6f1f1d9a74fb7
#
_cell.length_a   1.000
_cell.length_b   1.000
_cell.length_c   1.000
_cell.angle_alpha   90.00
_cell.angle_beta   90.00
_cell.angle_gamma   90.00
#
_symmetry.space_group_name_H-M   'P 1'
#
loop_
_entity.id
_entity.type
_entity.pdbx_description
1 polymer ?
#
loop_
_entity_poly.entity_id
_entity_poly.type
_entity_poly.pdbx_seq_one_letter_code
_entity_poly.pdbx_strand_id
1 'polypeptide(L)'
;MRVLIADDHSLFRQGCKLLLQEIDTNVEITESGDFEEAQAALAGKDIFDLILLDLRMPGLGEIEGVRRIRQLAPASPLVVLSALDDPYYAQKTMECGAAGFIPKSSNPSVIANALKLILAGGSYVPPSLMNRPSTGPKSDKSRRPSEDLYEAVEKVLTPRQMDVMRLLAKGESNKGIADALGLSEGTVKVHVAAILKALNAANRTQAVLIASGMDSE
;
A
#
# COMPACT_ATOMS: atom_id res chain seq x y z
N MET A 1 8.89 -24.57 6.20
CA MET A 1 8.25 -23.32 6.72
C MET A 1 6.86 -23.19 6.12
N ARG A 2 5.83 -22.87 6.95
CA ARG A 2 4.44 -22.69 6.49
C ARG A 2 4.07 -21.21 6.54
N VAL A 3 3.60 -20.65 5.43
CA VAL A 3 3.30 -19.22 5.31
C VAL A 3 1.90 -19.01 4.77
N LEU A 4 1.12 -18.14 5.41
CA LEU A 4 -0.12 -17.62 4.88
C LEU A 4 0.16 -16.28 4.18
N ILE A 5 -0.28 -16.14 2.93
CA ILE A 5 -0.26 -14.86 2.19
C ILE A 5 -1.71 -14.45 1.94
N ALA A 6 -2.16 -13.42 2.62
CA ALA A 6 -3.48 -12.82 2.50
C ALA A 6 -3.37 -11.47 1.81
N ASP A 7 -3.74 -11.40 0.54
CA ASP A 7 -3.63 -10.20 -0.33
C ASP A 7 -4.56 -10.39 -1.53
N ASP A 8 -5.35 -9.40 -1.89
CA ASP A 8 -6.27 -9.46 -3.04
C ASP A 8 -5.55 -9.30 -4.41
N HIS A 9 -4.29 -8.83 -4.39
CA HIS A 9 -3.47 -8.63 -5.59
C HIS A 9 -2.68 -9.89 -5.95
N SER A 10 -3.15 -10.68 -6.92
CA SER A 10 -2.52 -11.94 -7.33
C SER A 10 -1.05 -11.80 -7.75
N LEU A 11 -0.70 -10.71 -8.45
CA LEU A 11 0.68 -10.45 -8.88
C LEU A 11 1.62 -10.23 -7.68
N PHE A 12 1.14 -9.53 -6.65
CA PHE A 12 1.91 -9.30 -5.44
C PHE A 12 2.12 -10.60 -4.66
N ARG A 13 1.08 -11.46 -4.57
CA ARG A 13 1.23 -12.80 -3.98
C ARG A 13 2.30 -13.62 -4.70
N GLN A 14 2.32 -13.59 -6.04
CA GLN A 14 3.37 -14.29 -6.83
C GLN A 14 4.77 -13.75 -6.51
N GLY A 15 4.93 -12.43 -6.39
CA GLY A 15 6.20 -11.82 -5.97
C GLY A 15 6.65 -12.29 -4.58
N CYS A 16 5.72 -12.31 -3.62
CA CYS A 16 6.00 -12.80 -2.26
C CYS A 16 6.41 -14.29 -2.25
N LYS A 17 5.78 -15.13 -3.08
CA LYS A 17 6.16 -16.54 -3.20
C LYS A 17 7.61 -16.71 -3.64
N LEU A 18 8.03 -15.97 -4.67
CA LEU A 18 9.40 -16.05 -5.15
C LEU A 18 10.40 -15.64 -4.04
N LEU A 19 10.13 -14.56 -3.32
CA LEU A 19 10.96 -14.11 -2.20
C LEU A 19 11.01 -15.15 -1.06
N LEU A 20 9.89 -15.77 -0.74
CA LEU A 20 9.84 -16.80 0.29
C LEU A 20 10.57 -18.08 -0.12
N GLN A 21 10.52 -18.47 -1.39
CA GLN A 21 11.28 -19.60 -1.94
C GLN A 21 12.79 -19.37 -1.91
N GLU A 22 13.24 -18.11 -2.03
CA GLU A 22 14.65 -17.75 -1.83
C GLU A 22 15.08 -17.85 -0.35
N ILE A 23 14.14 -17.72 0.59
CA ILE A 23 14.41 -17.85 2.04
C ILE A 23 14.38 -19.32 2.47
N ASP A 24 13.40 -20.08 1.99
CA ASP A 24 13.23 -21.49 2.27
C ASP A 24 12.69 -22.21 1.04
N THR A 25 13.52 -23.06 0.40
CA THR A 25 13.14 -23.82 -0.80
C THR A 25 11.98 -24.79 -0.56
N ASN A 26 11.72 -25.19 0.69
CA ASN A 26 10.64 -26.10 1.10
C ASN A 26 9.48 -25.35 1.74
N VAL A 27 9.26 -24.08 1.41
CA VAL A 27 8.15 -23.30 1.94
C VAL A 27 6.81 -23.81 1.44
N GLU A 28 5.89 -24.07 2.36
CA GLU A 28 4.48 -24.37 2.08
C GLU A 28 3.68 -23.08 2.18
N ILE A 29 3.04 -22.68 1.09
CA ILE A 29 2.34 -21.41 0.99
C ILE A 29 0.84 -21.64 0.85
N THR A 30 0.08 -21.10 1.77
CA THR A 30 -1.38 -20.95 1.69
C THR A 30 -1.69 -19.53 1.22
N GLU A 31 -2.51 -19.41 0.17
CA GLU A 31 -2.94 -18.12 -0.35
C GLU A 31 -4.39 -17.84 0.00
N SER A 32 -4.72 -16.59 0.25
CA SER A 32 -6.08 -16.09 0.34
C SER A 32 -6.21 -14.74 -0.37
N GLY A 33 -7.30 -14.57 -1.11
CA GLY A 33 -7.61 -13.36 -1.86
C GLY A 33 -8.51 -12.39 -1.10
N ASP A 34 -9.12 -12.86 -0.01
CA ASP A 34 -9.98 -12.06 0.86
C ASP A 34 -9.83 -12.47 2.33
N PHE A 35 -10.52 -11.73 3.18
CA PHE A 35 -10.43 -11.96 4.62
C PHE A 35 -11.12 -13.24 5.09
N GLU A 36 -12.21 -13.66 4.44
CA GLU A 36 -12.94 -14.87 4.81
C GLU A 36 -12.10 -16.13 4.54
N GLU A 37 -11.42 -16.20 3.39
CA GLU A 37 -10.46 -17.24 3.08
C GLU A 37 -9.29 -17.26 4.08
N ALA A 38 -8.76 -16.08 4.44
CA ALA A 38 -7.69 -15.98 5.44
C ALA A 38 -8.15 -16.49 6.82
N GLN A 39 -9.37 -16.14 7.25
CA GLN A 39 -9.95 -16.65 8.50
C GLN A 39 -10.15 -18.17 8.44
N ALA A 40 -10.65 -18.70 7.33
CA ALA A 40 -10.86 -20.13 7.17
C ALA A 40 -9.53 -20.90 7.25
N ALA A 41 -8.46 -20.38 6.64
CA ALA A 41 -7.12 -20.95 6.73
C ALA A 41 -6.59 -20.95 8.18
N LEU A 42 -6.87 -19.90 8.94
CA LEU A 42 -6.44 -19.76 10.34
C LEU A 42 -7.31 -20.54 11.34
N ALA A 43 -8.55 -20.89 10.98
CA ALA A 43 -9.43 -21.69 11.84
C ALA A 43 -8.99 -23.17 11.91
N GLY A 44 -8.08 -23.61 11.06
CA GLY A 44 -7.42 -24.91 11.11
C GLY A 44 -6.54 -25.06 12.37
N LYS A 45 -6.06 -26.30 12.60
CA LYS A 45 -5.11 -26.58 13.71
C LYS A 45 -3.67 -26.23 13.36
N ASP A 46 -3.44 -25.75 12.15
CA ASP A 46 -2.12 -25.50 11.60
C ASP A 46 -1.56 -24.16 12.09
N ILE A 47 -0.36 -24.20 12.63
CA ILE A 47 0.37 -22.98 13.02
C ILE A 47 1.20 -22.53 11.82
N PHE A 48 1.09 -21.27 11.46
CA PHE A 48 1.93 -20.65 10.42
C PHE A 48 3.20 -20.08 11.05
N ASP A 49 4.33 -20.32 10.41
CA ASP A 49 5.61 -19.71 10.80
C ASP A 49 5.65 -18.22 10.45
N LEU A 50 4.77 -17.79 9.52
CA LEU A 50 4.65 -16.41 9.09
C LEU A 50 3.27 -16.15 8.47
N ILE A 51 2.69 -14.99 8.76
CA ILE A 51 1.48 -14.49 8.12
C ILE A 51 1.82 -13.16 7.44
N LEU A 52 1.61 -13.07 6.13
CA LEU A 52 1.68 -11.85 5.36
C LEU A 52 0.25 -11.37 5.12
N LEU A 53 -0.10 -10.18 5.60
CA LEU A 53 -1.45 -9.62 5.52
C LEU A 53 -1.43 -8.30 4.79
N ASP A 54 -2.17 -8.20 3.69
CA ASP A 54 -2.47 -6.89 3.12
C ASP A 54 -3.36 -6.09 4.07
N LEU A 55 -3.00 -4.84 4.29
CA LEU A 55 -3.77 -3.93 5.13
C LEU A 55 -5.14 -3.61 4.54
N ARG A 56 -5.27 -3.63 3.20
CA ARG A 56 -6.48 -3.28 2.47
C ARG A 56 -7.02 -4.48 1.67
N MET A 57 -7.64 -5.40 2.37
CA MET A 57 -8.37 -6.50 1.74
C MET A 57 -9.89 -6.28 1.81
N PRO A 58 -10.64 -6.75 0.81
CA PRO A 58 -12.10 -6.77 0.88
C PRO A 58 -12.61 -7.49 2.13
N GLY A 59 -13.65 -6.96 2.74
CA GLY A 59 -14.34 -7.58 3.87
C GLY A 59 -13.87 -7.16 5.25
N LEU A 60 -12.83 -6.32 5.39
CA LEU A 60 -12.36 -5.89 6.70
C LEU A 60 -11.85 -4.44 6.74
N GLY A 61 -12.11 -3.77 7.87
CA GLY A 61 -11.47 -2.50 8.18
C GLY A 61 -9.96 -2.70 8.47
N GLU A 62 -9.14 -1.76 7.98
CA GLU A 62 -7.68 -1.85 7.94
C GLU A 62 -7.05 -2.34 9.28
N ILE A 63 -7.24 -1.60 10.36
CA ILE A 63 -6.66 -1.94 11.67
C ILE A 63 -7.43 -3.07 12.36
N GLU A 64 -8.74 -3.15 12.16
CA GLU A 64 -9.57 -4.21 12.75
C GLU A 64 -9.19 -5.58 12.18
N GLY A 65 -8.81 -5.65 10.89
CA GLY A 65 -8.28 -6.85 10.27
C GLY A 65 -7.03 -7.39 10.93
N VAL A 66 -6.09 -6.51 11.16
CA VAL A 66 -4.84 -6.86 11.85
C VAL A 66 -5.15 -7.42 13.24
N ARG A 67 -6.05 -6.76 13.98
CA ARG A 67 -6.45 -7.18 15.33
C ARG A 67 -7.12 -8.55 15.31
N ARG A 68 -8.00 -8.79 14.33
CA ARG A 68 -8.72 -10.04 14.15
C ARG A 68 -7.79 -11.21 13.80
N ILE A 69 -6.88 -11.02 12.83
CA ILE A 69 -5.88 -12.02 12.49
C ILE A 69 -4.99 -12.33 13.70
N ARG A 70 -4.60 -11.31 14.47
CA ARG A 70 -3.78 -11.49 15.66
C ARG A 70 -4.47 -12.33 16.73
N GLN A 71 -5.79 -12.17 16.90
CA GLN A 71 -6.60 -12.99 17.81
C GLN A 71 -6.69 -14.44 17.35
N LEU A 72 -6.81 -14.69 16.04
CA LEU A 72 -6.91 -16.02 15.46
C LEU A 72 -5.58 -16.79 15.48
N ALA A 73 -4.46 -16.09 15.30
CA ALA A 73 -3.13 -16.67 15.24
C ALA A 73 -2.14 -15.98 16.21
N PRO A 74 -2.34 -16.10 17.53
CA PRO A 74 -1.51 -15.40 18.53
C PRO A 74 -0.05 -15.87 18.57
N ALA A 75 0.26 -17.07 18.09
CA ALA A 75 1.61 -17.61 18.08
C ALA A 75 2.39 -17.30 16.80
N SER A 76 1.70 -16.97 15.69
CA SER A 76 2.33 -16.74 14.39
C SER A 76 2.81 -15.29 14.25
N PRO A 77 4.03 -15.03 13.80
CA PRO A 77 4.46 -13.67 13.41
C PRO A 77 3.58 -13.12 12.30
N LEU A 78 3.02 -11.92 12.52
CA LEU A 78 2.16 -11.23 11.57
C LEU A 78 2.92 -10.06 10.96
N VAL A 79 3.06 -10.03 9.66
CA VAL A 79 3.63 -8.93 8.89
C VAL A 79 2.53 -8.27 8.08
N VAL A 80 2.38 -6.98 8.26
CA VAL A 80 1.44 -6.18 7.49
C VAL A 80 2.13 -5.63 6.25
N LEU A 81 1.56 -5.92 5.09
CA LEU A 81 1.93 -5.38 3.80
C LEU A 81 0.96 -4.25 3.45
N SER A 82 1.47 -3.11 2.99
CA SER A 82 0.61 -1.97 2.73
C SER A 82 1.02 -1.18 1.49
N ALA A 83 0.04 -0.79 0.69
CA ALA A 83 0.24 0.21 -0.35
C ALA A 83 0.38 1.63 0.24
N LEU A 84 -0.01 1.80 1.51
CA LEU A 84 0.10 3.06 2.25
C LEU A 84 1.47 3.15 2.93
N ASP A 85 2.18 4.25 2.68
CA ASP A 85 3.46 4.60 3.32
C ASP A 85 3.20 5.67 4.39
N ASP A 86 2.32 5.36 5.35
CA ASP A 86 1.89 6.28 6.39
C ASP A 86 2.32 5.78 7.79
N PRO A 87 3.03 6.61 8.57
CA PRO A 87 3.43 6.30 9.95
C PRO A 87 2.30 5.91 10.87
N TYR A 88 1.10 6.44 10.67
CA TYR A 88 -0.09 6.08 11.45
C TYR A 88 -0.40 4.59 11.35
N TYR A 89 -0.48 4.06 10.12
CA TYR A 89 -0.78 2.63 9.93
C TYR A 89 0.36 1.74 10.43
N ALA A 90 1.60 2.15 10.21
CA ALA A 90 2.75 1.44 10.76
C ALA A 90 2.67 1.36 12.30
N GLN A 91 2.44 2.48 12.97
CA GLN A 91 2.29 2.53 14.42
C GLN A 91 1.09 1.69 14.89
N LYS A 92 -0.09 1.87 14.29
CA LYS A 92 -1.32 1.19 14.72
C LYS A 92 -1.26 -0.32 14.52
N THR A 93 -0.66 -0.80 13.44
CA THR A 93 -0.49 -2.23 13.22
C THR A 93 0.49 -2.85 14.21
N MET A 94 1.57 -2.15 14.54
CA MET A 94 2.52 -2.59 15.59
C MET A 94 1.86 -2.60 16.97
N GLU A 95 1.04 -1.60 17.34
CA GLU A 95 0.24 -1.57 18.58
C GLU A 95 -0.74 -2.74 18.65
N CYS A 96 -1.23 -3.26 17.52
CA CYS A 96 -2.05 -4.46 17.44
C CYS A 96 -1.24 -5.76 17.53
N GLY A 97 0.08 -5.70 17.67
CA GLY A 97 0.96 -6.85 17.83
C GLY A 97 1.46 -7.44 16.51
N ALA A 98 1.47 -6.69 15.43
CA ALA A 98 2.21 -7.08 14.23
C ALA A 98 3.72 -7.15 14.54
N ALA A 99 4.42 -8.13 13.96
CA ALA A 99 5.87 -8.23 14.03
C ALA A 99 6.56 -7.32 13.02
N GLY A 100 5.84 -6.86 12.00
CA GLY A 100 6.40 -5.93 11.03
C GLY A 100 5.36 -5.21 10.19
N PHE A 101 5.78 -4.06 9.65
CA PHE A 101 5.07 -3.28 8.65
C PHE A 101 6.00 -3.04 7.47
N ILE A 102 5.57 -3.43 6.26
CA ILE A 102 6.38 -3.32 5.04
C ILE A 102 5.53 -2.68 3.95
N PRO A 103 5.91 -1.50 3.44
CA PRO A 103 5.28 -0.92 2.25
C PRO A 103 5.44 -1.84 1.03
N LYS A 104 4.36 -2.05 0.27
CA LYS A 104 4.40 -2.84 -0.99
C LYS A 104 5.31 -2.21 -2.06
N SER A 105 5.60 -0.92 -1.94
CA SER A 105 6.54 -0.18 -2.78
C SER A 105 8.01 -0.44 -2.45
N SER A 106 8.30 -1.16 -1.36
CA SER A 106 9.67 -1.47 -0.95
C SER A 106 10.40 -2.33 -1.99
N ASN A 107 11.72 -2.13 -2.09
CA ASN A 107 12.54 -2.97 -2.95
C ASN A 107 12.45 -4.45 -2.50
N PRO A 108 12.37 -5.42 -3.43
CA PRO A 108 12.31 -6.85 -3.10
C PRO A 108 13.38 -7.33 -2.11
N SER A 109 14.62 -6.83 -2.23
CA SER A 109 15.69 -7.14 -1.29
C SER A 109 15.43 -6.65 0.13
N VAL A 110 14.77 -5.50 0.28
CA VAL A 110 14.36 -4.95 1.59
C VAL A 110 13.27 -5.82 2.20
N ILE A 111 12.28 -6.22 1.40
CA ILE A 111 11.20 -7.13 1.84
C ILE A 111 11.82 -8.45 2.31
N ALA A 112 12.69 -9.09 1.50
CA ALA A 112 13.33 -10.35 1.85
C ALA A 112 14.13 -10.27 3.16
N ASN A 113 14.91 -9.21 3.36
CA ASN A 113 15.69 -9.00 4.58
C ASN A 113 14.81 -8.74 5.80
N ALA A 114 13.72 -7.97 5.64
CA ALA A 114 12.75 -7.75 6.70
C ALA A 114 12.07 -9.06 7.12
N LEU A 115 11.66 -9.91 6.17
CA LEU A 115 11.08 -11.22 6.45
C LEU A 115 12.06 -12.14 7.18
N LYS A 116 13.34 -12.18 6.76
CA LYS A 116 14.39 -12.95 7.46
C LYS A 116 14.57 -12.48 8.90
N LEU A 117 14.58 -11.16 9.15
CA LEU A 117 14.67 -10.59 10.47
C LEU A 117 13.49 -11.01 11.37
N ILE A 118 12.27 -10.96 10.81
CA ILE A 118 11.05 -11.31 11.55
C ILE A 118 10.99 -12.81 11.85
N LEU A 119 11.39 -13.66 10.91
CA LEU A 119 11.51 -15.11 11.12
C LEU A 119 12.55 -15.47 12.18
N ALA A 120 13.58 -14.64 12.37
CA ALA A 120 14.54 -14.75 13.46
C ALA A 120 14.03 -14.19 14.81
N GLY A 121 12.76 -13.79 14.91
CA GLY A 121 12.15 -13.23 16.12
C GLY A 121 12.31 -11.72 16.31
N GLY A 122 12.86 -11.01 15.32
CA GLY A 122 12.96 -9.56 15.32
C GLY A 122 11.66 -8.87 14.87
N SER A 123 11.71 -7.53 14.81
CA SER A 123 10.61 -6.70 14.30
C SER A 123 11.13 -5.74 13.23
N TYR A 124 10.28 -5.38 12.27
CA TYR A 124 10.66 -4.46 11.20
C TYR A 124 9.61 -3.39 10.96
N VAL A 125 10.07 -2.13 10.97
CA VAL A 125 9.32 -0.96 10.47
C VAL A 125 10.31 -0.13 9.66
N PRO A 126 9.94 0.39 8.48
CA PRO A 126 10.84 1.26 7.72
C PRO A 126 11.32 2.45 8.54
N PRO A 127 12.62 2.77 8.56
CA PRO A 127 13.15 3.92 9.30
C PRO A 127 12.52 5.26 8.87
N SER A 128 12.10 5.37 7.61
CA SER A 128 11.39 6.53 7.07
C SER A 128 10.05 6.80 7.76
N LEU A 129 9.41 5.76 8.31
CA LEU A 129 8.13 5.87 9.02
C LEU A 129 8.28 6.11 10.52
N MET A 130 9.42 5.75 11.11
CA MET A 130 9.66 5.90 12.55
C MET A 130 9.86 7.36 12.96
N ASN A 131 10.36 8.22 12.07
CA ASN A 131 10.74 9.61 12.34
C ASN A 131 9.78 10.64 11.75
N ARG A 132 8.70 10.24 11.10
CA ARG A 132 7.67 11.15 10.61
C ARG A 132 6.61 11.37 11.69
N PRO A 133 6.14 12.62 11.92
CA PRO A 133 4.94 12.82 12.72
C PRO A 133 3.79 12.05 12.09
N SER A 134 3.11 11.21 12.87
CA SER A 134 1.95 10.47 12.41
C SER A 134 0.85 11.45 12.01
N THR A 135 0.50 11.46 10.75
CA THR A 135 -0.66 12.20 10.22
C THR A 135 -1.92 11.36 10.30
N GLY A 136 -2.06 10.53 11.32
CA GLY A 136 -3.20 9.65 11.50
C GLY A 136 -4.52 10.34 11.15
N PRO A 137 -5.55 9.60 10.74
CA PRO A 137 -6.83 10.19 10.41
C PRO A 137 -7.29 11.03 11.62
N LYS A 138 -7.30 12.35 11.45
CA LYS A 138 -7.99 13.23 12.39
C LYS A 138 -9.39 12.67 12.51
N SER A 139 -9.80 12.37 13.72
CA SER A 139 -11.13 11.84 14.06
C SER A 139 -12.20 12.89 13.71
N ASP A 140 -12.45 13.07 12.43
CA ASP A 140 -13.63 13.76 11.94
C ASP A 140 -14.44 12.75 11.12
N LYS A 141 -15.55 12.30 11.70
CA LYS A 141 -16.41 11.20 11.22
C LYS A 141 -17.18 11.53 9.94
N SER A 142 -16.72 12.50 9.12
CA SER A 142 -17.47 12.99 7.96
C SER A 142 -16.67 13.17 6.66
N ARG A 143 -15.36 12.89 6.61
CA ARG A 143 -14.58 13.07 5.37
C ARG A 143 -14.22 11.74 4.70
N ARG A 144 -14.51 11.63 3.41
CA ARG A 144 -14.15 10.50 2.55
C ARG A 144 -12.65 10.50 2.27
N PRO A 145 -11.94 9.34 2.16
CA PRO A 145 -10.50 9.26 1.87
C PRO A 145 -10.06 9.98 0.58
N SER A 146 -10.98 10.15 -0.37
CA SER A 146 -10.78 10.92 -1.60
C SER A 146 -10.62 12.43 -1.37
N GLU A 147 -11.27 13.00 -0.35
CA GLU A 147 -11.22 14.43 -0.06
C GLU A 147 -9.89 14.86 0.55
N ASP A 148 -9.31 14.01 1.42
CA ASP A 148 -8.00 14.30 2.03
C ASP A 148 -6.85 14.23 1.01
N LEU A 149 -6.93 13.31 0.05
CA LEU A 149 -5.96 13.21 -1.04
C LEU A 149 -6.11 14.40 -2.00
N TYR A 150 -7.34 14.81 -2.29
CA TYR A 150 -7.63 15.97 -3.12
C TYR A 150 -7.05 17.25 -2.51
N GLU A 151 -7.31 17.52 -1.22
CA GLU A 151 -6.76 18.68 -0.50
C GLU A 151 -5.22 18.65 -0.42
N ALA A 152 -4.62 17.47 -0.25
CA ALA A 152 -3.16 17.33 -0.21
C ALA A 152 -2.51 17.66 -1.57
N VAL A 153 -3.12 17.19 -2.67
CA VAL A 153 -2.66 17.47 -4.02
C VAL A 153 -2.92 18.93 -4.40
N GLU A 154 -4.05 19.51 -4.01
CA GLU A 154 -4.40 20.90 -4.27
C GLU A 154 -3.44 21.90 -3.56
N LYS A 155 -2.89 21.53 -2.41
CA LYS A 155 -1.87 22.34 -1.71
C LYS A 155 -0.50 22.35 -2.40
N VAL A 156 -0.22 21.35 -3.23
CA VAL A 156 1.10 21.14 -3.86
C VAL A 156 1.09 21.55 -5.33
N LEU A 157 -0.06 21.47 -6.01
CA LEU A 157 -0.21 21.80 -7.43
C LEU A 157 -0.85 23.19 -7.59
N THR A 158 -0.38 23.91 -8.61
CA THR A 158 -1.04 25.14 -9.04
C THR A 158 -2.40 24.83 -9.69
N PRO A 159 -3.36 25.79 -9.74
CA PRO A 159 -4.66 25.56 -10.38
C PRO A 159 -4.53 25.00 -11.82
N ARG A 160 -3.55 25.50 -12.58
CA ARG A 160 -3.31 25.04 -13.94
C ARG A 160 -2.75 23.60 -14.01
N GLN A 161 -1.93 23.24 -13.06
CA GLN A 161 -1.46 21.86 -12.92
C GLN A 161 -2.58 20.91 -12.49
N MET A 162 -3.52 21.38 -11.67
CA MET A 162 -4.73 20.63 -11.33
C MET A 162 -5.61 20.34 -12.54
N ASP A 163 -5.82 21.32 -13.44
CA ASP A 163 -6.57 21.10 -14.68
C ASP A 163 -5.90 20.02 -15.55
N VAL A 164 -4.57 20.09 -15.69
CA VAL A 164 -3.80 19.07 -16.43
C VAL A 164 -3.89 17.72 -15.73
N MET A 165 -3.82 17.67 -14.40
CA MET A 165 -3.90 16.45 -13.60
C MET A 165 -5.24 15.72 -13.77
N ARG A 166 -6.36 16.46 -13.76
CA ARG A 166 -7.70 15.91 -13.99
C ARG A 166 -7.84 15.22 -15.35
N LEU A 167 -7.27 15.83 -16.40
CA LEU A 167 -7.29 15.24 -17.74
C LEU A 167 -6.32 14.05 -17.85
N LEU A 168 -5.19 14.10 -17.15
CA LEU A 168 -4.28 12.95 -17.00
C LEU A 168 -4.99 11.75 -16.38
N ALA A 169 -5.80 11.96 -15.32
CA ALA A 169 -6.58 10.92 -14.65
C ALA A 169 -7.56 10.23 -15.62
N LYS A 170 -8.15 10.99 -16.53
CA LYS A 170 -9.04 10.48 -17.59
C LYS A 170 -8.31 9.75 -18.71
N GLY A 171 -6.97 9.62 -18.62
CA GLY A 171 -6.16 8.94 -19.63
C GLY A 171 -5.85 9.76 -20.89
N GLU A 172 -6.15 11.06 -20.89
CA GLU A 172 -5.95 11.93 -22.06
C GLU A 172 -4.46 12.04 -22.45
N SER A 173 -4.18 12.03 -23.76
CA SER A 173 -2.84 12.27 -24.28
C SER A 173 -2.40 13.73 -24.10
N ASN A 174 -1.09 14.03 -24.19
CA ASN A 174 -0.64 15.43 -24.10
C ASN A 174 -1.27 16.32 -25.18
N LYS A 175 -1.56 15.76 -26.36
CA LYS A 175 -2.28 16.45 -27.44
C LYS A 175 -3.73 16.70 -27.02
N GLY A 176 -4.44 15.69 -26.51
CA GLY A 176 -5.82 15.85 -26.02
C GLY A 176 -5.93 16.87 -24.90
N ILE A 177 -4.98 16.87 -23.96
CA ILE A 177 -4.90 17.87 -22.90
C ILE A 177 -4.63 19.27 -23.46
N ALA A 178 -3.74 19.39 -24.46
CA ALA A 178 -3.43 20.65 -25.13
C ALA A 178 -4.68 21.23 -25.80
N ASP A 179 -5.39 20.42 -26.55
CA ASP A 179 -6.63 20.79 -27.25
C ASP A 179 -7.73 21.21 -26.25
N ALA A 180 -7.91 20.43 -25.17
CA ALA A 180 -8.92 20.69 -24.15
C ALA A 180 -8.66 21.97 -23.34
N LEU A 181 -7.38 22.31 -23.11
CA LEU A 181 -7.00 23.45 -22.27
C LEU A 181 -6.54 24.68 -23.06
N GLY A 182 -6.53 24.63 -24.39
CA GLY A 182 -6.05 25.72 -25.27
C GLY A 182 -4.56 26.00 -25.11
N LEU A 183 -3.76 24.94 -24.92
CA LEU A 183 -2.31 25.03 -24.72
C LEU A 183 -1.54 24.41 -25.91
N SER A 184 -0.24 24.66 -25.96
CA SER A 184 0.63 23.87 -26.83
C SER A 184 0.97 22.52 -26.17
N GLU A 185 1.22 21.48 -26.97
CA GLU A 185 1.66 20.17 -26.45
C GLU A 185 2.98 20.29 -25.66
N GLY A 186 3.88 21.20 -26.07
CA GLY A 186 5.10 21.50 -25.34
C GLY A 186 4.82 22.06 -23.94
N THR A 187 3.84 22.96 -23.82
CA THR A 187 3.41 23.53 -22.52
C THR A 187 2.83 22.43 -21.60
N VAL A 188 2.03 21.51 -22.18
CA VAL A 188 1.50 20.36 -21.41
C VAL A 188 2.62 19.48 -20.91
N LYS A 189 3.65 19.18 -21.72
CA LYS A 189 4.83 18.40 -21.29
C LYS A 189 5.54 19.05 -20.09
N VAL A 190 5.66 20.37 -20.06
CA VAL A 190 6.24 21.12 -18.93
C VAL A 190 5.37 21.00 -17.69
N HIS A 191 4.04 21.13 -17.81
CA HIS A 191 3.12 20.93 -16.68
C HIS A 191 3.18 19.50 -16.14
N VAL A 192 3.18 18.49 -17.02
CA VAL A 192 3.29 17.10 -16.62
C VAL A 192 4.60 16.85 -15.86
N ALA A 193 5.72 17.33 -16.35
CA ALA A 193 7.01 17.19 -15.65
C ALA A 193 6.99 17.86 -14.27
N ALA A 194 6.38 19.04 -14.15
CA ALA A 194 6.23 19.73 -12.88
C ALA A 194 5.32 18.98 -11.90
N ILE A 195 4.21 18.40 -12.39
CA ILE A 195 3.29 17.55 -11.61
C ILE A 195 4.03 16.31 -11.09
N LEU A 196 4.75 15.59 -11.96
CA LEU A 196 5.53 14.42 -11.56
C LEU A 196 6.52 14.76 -10.44
N LYS A 197 7.22 15.89 -10.56
CA LYS A 197 8.15 16.35 -9.55
C LYS A 197 7.45 16.73 -8.23
N ALA A 198 6.34 17.45 -8.30
CA ALA A 198 5.59 17.91 -7.15
C ALA A 198 4.96 16.75 -6.36
N LEU A 199 4.48 15.73 -7.06
CA LEU A 199 3.89 14.52 -6.47
C LEU A 199 4.91 13.44 -6.16
N ASN A 200 6.20 13.68 -6.42
CA ASN A 200 7.27 12.68 -6.30
C ASN A 200 6.94 11.37 -7.08
N ALA A 201 6.27 11.49 -8.21
CA ALA A 201 5.88 10.39 -9.06
C ALA A 201 6.98 10.07 -10.07
N ALA A 202 7.41 8.80 -10.15
CA ALA A 202 8.50 8.37 -11.04
C ALA A 202 8.12 8.41 -12.52
N ASN A 203 6.82 8.33 -12.84
CA ASN A 203 6.31 8.31 -14.21
C ASN A 203 4.84 8.74 -14.27
N ARG A 204 4.36 8.93 -15.51
CA ARG A 204 2.98 9.32 -15.80
C ARG A 204 1.95 8.35 -15.21
N THR A 205 2.19 7.04 -15.29
CA THR A 205 1.27 6.01 -14.77
C THR A 205 1.07 6.17 -13.27
N GLN A 206 2.14 6.44 -12.53
CA GLN A 206 2.05 6.70 -11.09
C GLN A 206 1.28 7.98 -10.78
N ALA A 207 1.46 9.03 -11.56
CA ALA A 207 0.66 10.25 -11.41
C ALA A 207 -0.84 10.01 -11.70
N VAL A 208 -1.16 9.20 -12.72
CA VAL A 208 -2.54 8.80 -13.03
C VAL A 208 -3.16 8.01 -11.88
N LEU A 209 -2.42 7.07 -11.27
CA LEU A 209 -2.92 6.31 -10.11
C LEU A 209 -3.22 7.21 -8.91
N ILE A 210 -2.37 8.20 -8.63
CA ILE A 210 -2.62 9.21 -7.59
C ILE A 210 -3.89 10.00 -7.93
N ALA A 211 -4.04 10.43 -9.19
CA ALA A 211 -5.20 11.18 -9.65
C ALA A 211 -6.50 10.36 -9.62
N SER A 212 -6.46 9.09 -10.02
CA SER A 212 -7.63 8.20 -10.01
C SER A 212 -8.16 7.93 -8.60
N GLY A 213 -7.30 7.97 -7.59
CA GLY A 213 -7.70 7.93 -6.19
C GLY A 213 -8.48 9.17 -5.72
N MET A 214 -8.44 10.27 -6.51
CA MET A 214 -9.18 11.52 -6.25
C MET A 214 -10.60 11.52 -6.84
N ASP A 215 -10.85 10.75 -7.93
CA ASP A 215 -12.12 10.73 -8.69
C ASP A 215 -13.01 9.51 -8.36
N SER A 216 -12.71 8.74 -7.30
CA SER A 216 -13.55 7.61 -6.87
C SER A 216 -14.83 8.15 -6.20
N GLU A 217 -15.85 8.48 -7.03
CA GLU A 217 -17.25 8.63 -6.62
C GLU A 217 -17.89 7.28 -6.29
#